data_863e99b6666bf1f9fb93758f22c030f0
#
_entry.id   863e99b6666bf1f9fb93758f22c030f0
#
_cell.length_a   1.000
_cell.length_b   1.000
_cell.length_c   1.000
_cell.angle_alpha   90.00
_cell.angle_beta   90.00
_cell.angle_gamma   90.00
#
_symmetry.space_group_name_H-M   'P 1'
#
loop_
_entity.id
_entity.type
_entity.pdbx_description
1 polymer ?
#
loop_
_entity_poly.entity_id
_entity_poly.type
_entity_poly.pdbx_seq_one_letter_code
_entity_poly.pdbx_strand_id
1 'polypeptide(L)'
;MVMGKRCSKVPEEKALDHVFGYTCINDVTDRTMLEEDGQWTRGKGVDTFAPLGPVIADGIDGGDLILETRVQGQVRQHMSTSDLYFPIPFLISFISTYMTLYPGDMIATGSPVEMGPLKVGETVEVEIQGIGILKNKMTVKEVKP
;
A
#
# COMPACT_ATOMS: atom_id res chain seq x y z
N MET A 1 5.46 -1.45 -2.52
CA MET A 1 6.92 -1.57 -2.77
C MET A 1 7.63 -0.28 -2.41
N VAL A 2 8.91 -0.35 -2.05
CA VAL A 2 9.77 0.80 -1.70
C VAL A 2 10.89 0.91 -2.73
N MET A 3 11.11 2.10 -3.27
CA MET A 3 12.17 2.33 -4.25
C MET A 3 13.54 2.45 -3.56
N GLY A 4 14.57 1.83 -4.16
CA GLY A 4 15.94 1.85 -3.64
C GLY A 4 16.93 2.68 -4.45
N LYS A 5 16.57 2.99 -5.69
CA LYS A 5 17.42 3.75 -6.61
C LYS A 5 16.59 4.77 -7.37
N ARG A 6 17.25 5.86 -7.81
CA ARG A 6 16.60 6.83 -8.70
C ARG A 6 16.13 6.12 -9.97
N CYS A 7 14.84 6.33 -10.32
CA CYS A 7 14.15 5.66 -11.40
C CYS A 7 13.43 6.71 -12.27
N SER A 8 13.79 6.80 -13.55
CA SER A 8 13.20 7.75 -14.51
C SER A 8 13.24 7.15 -15.90
N LYS A 9 12.09 6.95 -16.54
CA LYS A 9 11.91 6.33 -17.85
C LYS A 9 12.59 4.95 -17.94
N VAL A 10 12.38 4.13 -16.91
CA VAL A 10 13.00 2.81 -16.81
C VAL A 10 12.12 1.81 -17.56
N PRO A 11 12.68 0.98 -18.45
CA PRO A 11 11.93 -0.08 -19.12
C PRO A 11 11.61 -1.22 -18.15
N GLU A 12 10.53 -1.96 -18.42
CA GLU A 12 10.00 -3.00 -17.54
C GLU A 12 11.04 -4.05 -17.14
N GLU A 13 11.88 -4.48 -18.08
CA GLU A 13 12.89 -5.50 -17.85
C GLU A 13 13.99 -5.09 -16.85
N LYS A 14 14.08 -3.79 -16.52
CA LYS A 14 15.02 -3.24 -15.53
C LYS A 14 14.32 -2.67 -14.29
N ALA A 15 13.00 -2.71 -14.24
CA ALA A 15 12.23 -2.05 -13.21
C ALA A 15 12.53 -2.59 -11.80
N LEU A 16 12.67 -3.91 -11.65
CA LEU A 16 12.93 -4.54 -10.36
C LEU A 16 14.32 -4.21 -9.79
N ASP A 17 15.30 -3.84 -10.63
CA ASP A 17 16.64 -3.40 -10.18
C ASP A 17 16.57 -2.12 -9.32
N HIS A 18 15.45 -1.39 -9.34
CA HIS A 18 15.21 -0.16 -8.63
C HIS A 18 14.41 -0.35 -7.33
N VAL A 19 13.91 -1.54 -7.08
CA VAL A 19 13.19 -1.87 -5.83
C VAL A 19 14.18 -2.12 -4.70
N PHE A 20 13.94 -1.52 -3.54
CA PHE A 20 14.67 -1.84 -2.31
C PHE A 20 14.02 -3.03 -1.59
N GLY A 21 12.70 -3.06 -1.52
CA GLY A 21 11.96 -4.11 -0.85
C GLY A 21 10.47 -3.86 -0.82
N TYR A 22 9.78 -4.67 -0.04
CA TYR A 22 8.33 -4.67 0.08
C TYR A 22 7.90 -4.49 1.53
N THR A 23 6.73 -3.87 1.72
CA THR A 23 6.13 -3.66 3.05
C THR A 23 4.62 -3.71 2.94
N CYS A 24 3.93 -3.98 4.04
CA CYS A 24 2.48 -3.82 4.09
C CYS A 24 2.12 -2.34 4.16
N ILE A 25 0.98 -2.00 3.56
CA ILE A 25 0.34 -0.70 3.68
C ILE A 25 -1.15 -0.91 3.94
N ASN A 26 -1.71 -0.13 4.86
CA ASN A 26 -3.15 -0.04 5.03
C ASN A 26 -3.61 1.30 4.42
N ASP A 27 -4.15 1.25 3.21
CA ASP A 27 -4.60 2.41 2.45
C ASP A 27 -5.96 2.91 2.96
N VAL A 28 -5.94 3.50 4.16
CA VAL A 28 -7.12 4.08 4.81
C VAL A 28 -7.64 5.23 3.96
N THR A 29 -8.96 5.26 3.77
CA THR A 29 -9.60 6.27 2.92
C THR A 29 -10.82 6.87 3.62
N ASP A 30 -10.89 8.19 3.72
CA ASP A 30 -12.11 8.91 4.04
C ASP A 30 -12.91 9.14 2.74
N ARG A 31 -13.97 8.36 2.57
CA ARG A 31 -14.79 8.42 1.36
C ARG A 31 -15.62 9.68 1.26
N THR A 32 -16.02 10.25 2.40
CA THR A 32 -16.78 11.51 2.42
C THR A 32 -15.93 12.64 1.83
N MET A 33 -14.68 12.78 2.29
CA MET A 33 -13.75 13.77 1.73
C MET A 33 -13.46 13.54 0.25
N LEU A 34 -13.35 12.28 -0.16
CA LEU A 34 -13.12 11.93 -1.56
C LEU A 34 -14.29 12.32 -2.45
N GLU A 35 -15.52 12.07 -2.01
CA GLU A 35 -16.75 12.41 -2.75
C GLU A 35 -16.94 13.93 -2.83
N GLU A 36 -16.72 14.66 -1.73
CA GLU A 36 -16.81 16.12 -1.69
C GLU A 36 -15.83 16.79 -2.66
N ASP A 37 -14.59 16.28 -2.74
CA ASP A 37 -13.53 16.89 -3.53
C ASP A 37 -13.54 16.44 -5.01
N GLY A 38 -14.15 15.29 -5.31
CA GLY A 38 -13.97 14.59 -6.58
C GLY A 38 -12.52 14.18 -6.85
N GLN A 39 -11.69 14.12 -5.81
CA GLN A 39 -10.26 13.85 -5.85
C GLN A 39 -9.81 12.99 -4.66
N TRP A 40 -8.82 12.14 -4.88
CA TRP A 40 -8.35 11.17 -3.87
C TRP A 40 -7.43 11.78 -2.80
N THR A 41 -6.74 12.88 -3.12
CA THR A 41 -5.61 13.39 -2.34
C THR A 41 -5.97 13.65 -0.88
N ARG A 42 -7.03 14.42 -0.60
CA ARG A 42 -7.44 14.72 0.78
C ARG A 42 -7.98 13.48 1.47
N GLY A 43 -8.80 12.69 0.79
CA GLY A 43 -9.40 11.48 1.38
C GLY A 43 -8.38 10.39 1.76
N LYS A 44 -7.15 10.45 1.23
CA LYS A 44 -6.05 9.52 1.53
C LYS A 44 -4.90 10.15 2.31
N GLY A 45 -4.78 11.48 2.26
CA GLY A 45 -3.64 12.22 2.80
C GLY A 45 -3.83 12.77 4.22
N VAL A 46 -4.84 12.31 4.97
CA VAL A 46 -5.04 12.73 6.37
C VAL A 46 -3.92 12.16 7.24
N ASP A 47 -3.48 12.92 8.24
CA ASP A 47 -2.52 12.46 9.25
C ASP A 47 -2.89 11.07 9.77
N THR A 48 -1.92 10.19 9.87
CA THR A 48 -2.04 8.79 10.29
C THR A 48 -2.64 7.83 9.27
N PHE A 49 -3.11 8.31 8.13
CA PHE A 49 -3.52 7.45 7.01
C PHE A 49 -2.29 6.86 6.33
N ALA A 50 -2.51 5.79 5.53
CA ALA A 50 -1.44 5.01 4.90
C ALA A 50 -0.34 4.52 5.86
N PRO A 51 -0.67 3.93 7.04
CA PRO A 51 0.34 3.34 7.89
C PRO A 51 1.08 2.21 7.15
N LEU A 52 2.37 2.10 7.42
CA LEU A 52 3.31 1.19 6.76
C LEU A 52 4.02 0.30 7.78
N GLY A 53 4.41 -0.88 7.38
CA GLY A 53 5.19 -1.78 8.25
C GLY A 53 4.78 -3.25 8.08
N PRO A 54 5.18 -4.11 9.03
CA PRO A 54 6.00 -3.83 10.22
C PRO A 54 7.47 -3.60 9.92
N VAL A 55 7.93 -4.07 8.75
CA VAL A 55 9.30 -3.95 8.25
C VAL A 55 9.29 -3.71 6.73
N ILE A 56 10.42 -3.33 6.16
CA ILE A 56 10.66 -3.44 4.73
C ILE A 56 11.48 -4.72 4.54
N ALA A 57 10.90 -5.72 3.88
CA ALA A 57 11.58 -6.96 3.54
C ALA A 57 12.29 -6.80 2.19
N ASP A 58 13.59 -7.00 2.18
CA ASP A 58 14.42 -7.07 0.99
C ASP A 58 14.71 -8.54 0.60
N GLY A 59 15.17 -8.77 -0.61
CA GLY A 59 15.57 -10.11 -1.07
C GLY A 59 14.43 -11.11 -1.25
N ILE A 60 13.16 -10.66 -1.22
CA ILE A 60 11.99 -11.50 -1.52
C ILE A 60 11.44 -11.19 -2.91
N ASP A 61 10.82 -12.19 -3.55
CA ASP A 61 10.09 -11.98 -4.79
C ASP A 61 8.69 -11.43 -4.47
N GLY A 62 8.42 -10.19 -4.89
CA GLY A 62 7.11 -9.54 -4.70
C GLY A 62 6.02 -10.03 -5.66
N GLY A 63 6.32 -10.91 -6.61
CA GLY A 63 5.42 -11.31 -7.69
C GLY A 63 4.39 -12.39 -7.32
N ASP A 64 4.61 -13.14 -6.24
CA ASP A 64 3.67 -14.19 -5.79
C ASP A 64 3.70 -14.33 -4.26
N LEU A 65 3.16 -13.34 -3.57
CA LEU A 65 3.02 -13.31 -2.13
C LEU A 65 1.55 -13.31 -1.74
N ILE A 66 1.17 -14.12 -0.76
CA ILE A 66 -0.19 -14.09 -0.22
C ILE A 66 -0.35 -12.85 0.66
N LEU A 67 -1.42 -12.09 0.37
CA LEU A 67 -1.89 -10.95 1.14
C LEU A 67 -3.22 -11.29 1.79
N GLU A 68 -3.33 -11.03 3.08
CA GLU A 68 -4.57 -11.14 3.82
C GLU A 68 -4.84 -9.90 4.66
N THR A 69 -6.07 -9.41 4.63
CA THR A 69 -6.53 -8.34 5.52
C THR A 69 -7.63 -8.84 6.43
N ARG A 70 -7.47 -8.61 7.73
CA ARG A 70 -8.46 -8.96 8.76
C ARG A 70 -8.94 -7.73 9.49
N VAL A 71 -10.25 -7.70 9.80
CA VAL A 71 -10.86 -6.72 10.71
C VAL A 71 -11.46 -7.47 11.88
N GLN A 72 -11.03 -7.14 13.09
CA GLN A 72 -11.43 -7.87 14.31
C GLN A 72 -11.26 -9.40 14.18
N GLY A 73 -10.17 -9.84 13.54
CA GLY A 73 -9.86 -11.25 13.29
C GLY A 73 -10.65 -11.90 12.14
N GLN A 74 -11.60 -11.19 11.53
CA GLN A 74 -12.34 -11.70 10.37
C GLN A 74 -11.66 -11.34 9.07
N VAL A 75 -11.38 -12.32 8.22
CA VAL A 75 -10.79 -12.10 6.89
C VAL A 75 -11.75 -11.29 6.03
N ARG A 76 -11.25 -10.19 5.46
CA ARG A 76 -11.96 -9.30 4.55
C ARG A 76 -11.36 -9.31 3.14
N GLN A 77 -10.05 -9.52 3.05
CA GLN A 77 -9.34 -9.63 1.77
C GLN A 77 -8.38 -10.80 1.86
N HIS A 78 -8.28 -11.56 0.77
CA HIS A 78 -7.30 -12.64 0.60
C HIS A 78 -6.99 -12.76 -0.90
N MET A 79 -5.72 -12.63 -1.27
CA MET A 79 -5.26 -12.68 -2.66
C MET A 79 -3.76 -12.99 -2.74
N SER A 80 -3.29 -13.32 -3.92
CA SER A 80 -1.86 -13.29 -4.26
C SER A 80 -1.49 -11.97 -4.94
N THR A 81 -0.25 -11.52 -4.78
CA THR A 81 0.30 -10.41 -5.57
C THR A 81 0.45 -10.79 -7.05
N SER A 82 0.40 -12.08 -7.41
CA SER A 82 0.32 -12.54 -8.80
C SER A 82 -1.02 -12.18 -9.48
N ASP A 83 -2.06 -11.86 -8.68
CA ASP A 83 -3.37 -11.44 -9.18
C ASP A 83 -3.43 -9.94 -9.52
N LEU A 84 -2.33 -9.20 -9.36
CA LEU A 84 -2.28 -7.78 -9.72
C LEU A 84 -2.62 -7.59 -11.20
N TYR A 85 -3.58 -6.69 -11.48
CA TYR A 85 -3.98 -6.37 -12.86
C TYR A 85 -2.80 -5.84 -13.69
N PHE A 86 -1.96 -5.00 -13.08
CA PHE A 86 -0.70 -4.56 -13.63
C PHE A 86 0.46 -5.11 -12.80
N PRO A 87 1.37 -5.88 -13.38
CA PRO A 87 2.51 -6.43 -12.64
C PRO A 87 3.46 -5.31 -12.17
N ILE A 88 4.21 -5.58 -11.12
CA ILE A 88 5.13 -4.62 -10.48
C ILE A 88 6.08 -3.94 -11.49
N PRO A 89 6.74 -4.67 -12.41
CA PRO A 89 7.62 -4.04 -13.40
C PRO A 89 6.90 -3.01 -14.27
N PHE A 90 5.68 -3.33 -14.72
CA PHE A 90 4.85 -2.40 -15.50
C PHE A 90 4.54 -1.13 -14.71
N LEU A 91 4.12 -1.26 -13.44
CA LEU A 91 3.78 -0.09 -12.60
C LEU A 91 4.98 0.85 -12.45
N ILE A 92 6.17 0.33 -12.19
CA ILE A 92 7.40 1.12 -12.06
C ILE A 92 7.73 1.80 -13.38
N SER A 93 7.72 1.06 -14.48
CA SER A 93 8.00 1.58 -15.82
C SER A 93 7.03 2.71 -16.19
N PHE A 94 5.73 2.46 -16.02
CA PHE A 94 4.68 3.43 -16.32
C PHE A 94 4.84 4.71 -15.49
N ILE A 95 4.95 4.62 -14.17
CA ILE A 95 5.08 5.78 -13.29
C ILE A 95 6.35 6.56 -13.60
N SER A 96 7.48 5.85 -13.79
CA SER A 96 8.77 6.48 -14.06
C SER A 96 8.84 7.21 -15.41
N THR A 97 7.88 6.97 -16.30
CA THR A 97 7.74 7.71 -17.56
C THR A 97 7.32 9.15 -17.33
N TYR A 98 6.46 9.38 -16.32
CA TYR A 98 5.85 10.69 -16.06
C TYR A 98 6.51 11.43 -14.90
N MET A 99 7.06 10.71 -13.92
CA MET A 99 7.71 11.31 -12.75
C MET A 99 8.96 10.53 -12.35
N THR A 100 9.97 11.23 -11.86
CA THR A 100 11.18 10.57 -11.32
C THR A 100 10.88 10.05 -9.92
N LEU A 101 11.13 8.77 -9.69
CA LEU A 101 11.10 8.15 -8.37
C LEU A 101 12.49 8.18 -7.73
N TYR A 102 12.54 8.36 -6.43
CA TYR A 102 13.77 8.43 -5.64
C TYR A 102 13.82 7.33 -4.58
N PRO A 103 15.01 7.01 -4.04
CA PRO A 103 15.11 6.12 -2.89
C PRO A 103 14.21 6.56 -1.74
N GLY A 104 13.40 5.64 -1.22
CA GLY A 104 12.41 5.90 -0.19
C GLY A 104 11.01 6.22 -0.71
N ASP A 105 10.83 6.53 -2.00
CA ASP A 105 9.49 6.64 -2.58
C ASP A 105 8.78 5.28 -2.51
N MET A 106 7.47 5.34 -2.31
CA MET A 106 6.64 4.15 -2.17
C MET A 106 5.53 4.11 -3.21
N ILE A 107 5.31 2.94 -3.78
CA ILE A 107 4.20 2.67 -4.67
C ILE A 107 3.26 1.68 -4.00
N ALA A 108 2.03 2.13 -3.71
CA ALA A 108 0.93 1.25 -3.34
C ALA A 108 0.39 0.60 -4.62
N THR A 109 0.40 -0.72 -4.68
CA THR A 109 0.08 -1.49 -5.89
C THR A 109 -1.41 -1.74 -6.10
N GLY A 110 -2.23 -1.26 -5.16
CA GLY A 110 -3.68 -1.40 -5.21
C GLY A 110 -4.21 -2.48 -4.28
N SER A 111 -5.53 -2.62 -4.29
CA SER A 111 -6.28 -3.54 -3.44
C SER A 111 -7.32 -4.28 -4.29
N PRO A 112 -7.55 -5.60 -4.06
CA PRO A 112 -8.40 -6.40 -4.94
C PRO A 112 -9.88 -6.07 -4.80
N VAL A 113 -10.32 -5.86 -3.57
CA VAL A 113 -11.71 -5.58 -3.19
C VAL A 113 -11.76 -4.62 -2.01
N GLU A 114 -12.87 -3.90 -1.92
CA GLU A 114 -13.12 -3.04 -0.77
C GLU A 114 -13.35 -3.86 0.51
N MET A 115 -12.68 -3.48 1.59
CA MET A 115 -12.88 -4.10 2.91
C MET A 115 -14.23 -3.75 3.55
N GLY A 116 -14.91 -2.74 3.04
CA GLY A 116 -16.02 -2.09 3.70
C GLY A 116 -15.58 -1.07 4.77
N PRO A 117 -16.55 -0.39 5.41
CA PRO A 117 -16.26 0.64 6.38
C PRO A 117 -15.62 0.08 7.65
N LEU A 118 -14.71 0.87 8.24
CA LEU A 118 -14.09 0.61 9.54
C LEU A 118 -14.75 1.47 10.60
N LYS A 119 -14.97 0.90 11.78
CA LYS A 119 -15.54 1.61 12.94
C LYS A 119 -14.45 1.96 13.94
N VAL A 120 -14.68 3.06 14.67
CA VAL A 120 -13.82 3.43 15.80
C VAL A 120 -13.73 2.28 16.80
N GLY A 121 -12.51 1.98 17.23
CA GLY A 121 -12.22 0.88 18.14
C GLY A 121 -11.86 -0.43 17.45
N GLU A 122 -12.17 -0.59 16.17
CA GLU A 122 -11.79 -1.80 15.40
C GLU A 122 -10.30 -1.85 15.11
N THR A 123 -9.79 -3.06 15.05
CA THR A 123 -8.40 -3.36 14.69
C THR A 123 -8.36 -3.95 13.29
N VAL A 124 -7.49 -3.39 12.45
CA VAL A 124 -7.17 -3.89 11.11
C VAL A 124 -5.78 -4.52 11.15
N GLU A 125 -5.66 -5.68 10.56
CA GLU A 125 -4.39 -6.38 10.34
C GLU A 125 -4.20 -6.61 8.85
N VAL A 126 -3.08 -6.16 8.30
CA VAL A 126 -2.65 -6.44 6.93
C VAL A 126 -1.42 -7.34 7.02
N GLU A 127 -1.54 -8.54 6.54
CA GLU A 127 -0.47 -9.53 6.50
C GLU A 127 -0.03 -9.77 5.06
N ILE A 128 1.27 -9.78 4.84
CA ILE A 128 1.85 -10.24 3.58
C ILE A 128 2.90 -11.31 3.91
N GLN A 129 2.80 -12.43 3.21
CA GLN A 129 3.72 -13.55 3.34
C GLN A 129 5.18 -13.07 3.21
N GLY A 130 6.02 -13.48 4.17
CA GLY A 130 7.44 -13.10 4.20
C GLY A 130 7.74 -11.69 4.71
N ILE A 131 6.72 -10.85 4.97
CA ILE A 131 6.88 -9.49 5.50
C ILE A 131 6.43 -9.39 6.95
N GLY A 132 5.26 -9.96 7.27
CA GLY A 132 4.67 -9.94 8.60
C GLY A 132 3.33 -9.22 8.64
N ILE A 133 2.92 -8.79 9.84
CA ILE A 133 1.59 -8.24 10.10
C ILE A 133 1.69 -6.77 10.51
N LEU A 134 1.13 -5.89 9.69
CA LEU A 134 0.88 -4.50 10.06
C LEU A 134 -0.47 -4.42 10.79
N LYS A 135 -0.46 -3.94 12.02
CA LYS A 135 -1.64 -3.86 12.87
C LYS A 135 -1.95 -2.42 13.27
N ASN A 136 -3.17 -1.98 12.99
CA ASN A 136 -3.64 -0.63 13.27
C ASN A 136 -4.98 -0.67 13.98
N LYS A 137 -5.19 0.23 14.95
CA LYS A 137 -6.47 0.43 15.62
C LYS A 137 -7.10 1.74 15.15
N MET A 138 -8.35 1.70 14.74
CA MET A 138 -9.11 2.90 14.39
C MET A 138 -9.45 3.68 15.66
N THR A 139 -9.00 4.94 15.72
CA THR A 139 -9.25 5.83 16.85
C THR A 139 -9.81 7.16 16.36
N VAL A 140 -10.46 7.88 17.26
CA VAL A 140 -10.81 9.30 17.00
C VAL A 140 -9.59 10.14 17.36
N LYS A 141 -9.19 11.05 16.47
CA LYS A 141 -8.19 12.07 16.81
C LYS A 141 -8.85 13.07 17.74
N GLU A 142 -8.40 13.16 19.00
CA GLU A 142 -8.77 14.27 19.85
C GLU A 142 -8.09 15.53 19.30
N VAL A 143 -8.89 16.42 18.73
CA VAL A 143 -8.41 17.76 18.39
C VAL A 143 -8.32 18.51 19.72
N LYS A 144 -7.09 18.60 20.27
CA LYS A 144 -6.87 19.54 21.38
C LYS A 144 -7.04 20.95 20.84
N PRO A 145 -7.83 21.79 21.51
CA PRO A 145 -8.03 23.17 21.10
C PRO A 145 -6.74 23.99 21.08
#